data_2d5f3b3a9e30dc706816edf96ac3532e
#
_entry.id   2d5f3b3a9e30dc706816edf96ac3532e
#
_cell.length_a   1.000
_cell.length_b   1.000
_cell.length_c   1.000
_cell.angle_alpha   90.00
_cell.angle_beta   90.00
_cell.angle_gamma   90.00
#
_symmetry.space_group_name_H-M   'P 1'
#
loop_
_entity.id
_entity.type
_entity.pdbx_description
1 polymer ?
#
loop_
_entity_poly.entity_id
_entity_poly.type
_entity_poly.pdbx_seq_one_letter_code
_entity_poly.pdbx_strand_id
1 'polypeptide(L)'
;GLGLVGSGGSASEDLREPLERILESMDGETAALFAPGAARKIDFFRDLCGSRYLALAEEVSADGAANFDRLAGMFDKAILEVENLASAATSFGDHVRAALETMADVPAEMPAAVAAAAAVPMEEASSVGTGYGRATLPFPKEQIRSEILCHGLGAHAMFPATRTVLDIGGQDTKAIQVDGDGIVTSFQMNDRCAAGCGRYLGYIADEMNLGVHELGPIACGSTRTVKINSTCTVFAGAELRERLSLGEKREDILAGLHRAIILRAMSLLARSGGVEDEFTFTGGVANNEAAVAALRALIEENYGEVVMNISPDSIYTGALGAALFARREVEGRVPVGAGGQP
;
A
#
# COMPACT_ATOMS: atom_id res chain seq x y z
N GLY A 1 2.22 18.17 -15.54
CA GLY A 1 1.26 18.15 -16.65
C GLY A 1 1.52 19.28 -17.65
N LEU A 2 1.36 20.55 -17.26
CA LEU A 2 1.57 21.70 -18.16
C LEU A 2 3.00 21.82 -18.68
N GLY A 3 4.00 21.44 -17.91
CA GLY A 3 5.41 21.38 -18.33
C GLY A 3 5.66 20.39 -19.48
N LEU A 4 4.93 19.28 -19.52
CA LEU A 4 5.01 18.26 -20.58
C LEU A 4 4.36 18.74 -21.89
N VAL A 5 3.37 19.63 -21.82
CA VAL A 5 2.73 20.22 -23.00
C VAL A 5 3.69 21.13 -23.75
N GLY A 6 4.58 21.83 -23.06
CA GLY A 6 5.55 22.75 -23.66
C GLY A 6 6.75 22.09 -24.37
N SER A 7 7.01 20.80 -24.15
CA SER A 7 8.14 20.08 -24.73
C SER A 7 7.82 19.28 -26.01
N GLY A 8 6.59 19.18 -26.42
CA GLY A 8 6.15 18.42 -27.59
C GLY A 8 5.38 19.30 -28.58
N GLY A 9 5.79 19.37 -29.82
CA GLY A 9 5.26 20.22 -30.88
C GLY A 9 3.73 20.37 -30.97
N SER A 10 3.19 20.93 -32.06
CA SER A 10 1.80 21.42 -32.25
C SER A 10 0.67 20.47 -31.75
N ALA A 11 0.92 19.20 -31.64
CA ALA A 11 -0.04 18.19 -31.13
C ALA A 11 -0.29 18.30 -29.61
N SER A 12 0.45 19.09 -28.87
CA SER A 12 0.29 19.27 -27.41
C SER A 12 -0.43 20.56 -27.03
N GLU A 13 -0.53 21.53 -27.93
CA GLU A 13 -1.29 22.79 -27.68
C GLU A 13 -2.78 22.52 -27.51
N ASP A 14 -3.35 21.56 -28.25
CA ASP A 14 -4.77 21.19 -28.15
C ASP A 14 -5.18 20.63 -26.79
N LEU A 15 -4.22 20.17 -25.99
CA LEU A 15 -4.47 19.61 -24.64
C LEU A 15 -4.33 20.66 -23.53
N ARG A 16 -3.83 21.85 -23.83
CA ARG A 16 -3.49 22.83 -22.80
C ARG A 16 -4.74 23.33 -22.05
N GLU A 17 -5.73 23.78 -22.77
CA GLU A 17 -6.98 24.28 -22.19
C GLU A 17 -7.73 23.17 -21.41
N PRO A 18 -7.92 21.95 -21.98
CA PRO A 18 -8.47 20.83 -21.24
C PRO A 18 -7.72 20.50 -19.93
N LEU A 19 -6.38 20.50 -19.95
CA LEU A 19 -5.57 20.25 -18.77
C LEU A 19 -5.67 21.38 -17.73
N GLU A 20 -5.70 22.64 -18.16
CA GLU A 20 -5.89 23.79 -17.25
C GLU A 20 -7.24 23.69 -16.52
N ARG A 21 -8.32 23.34 -17.21
CA ARG A 21 -9.65 23.11 -16.60
C ARG A 21 -9.61 21.98 -15.54
N ILE A 22 -8.95 20.86 -15.85
CA ILE A 22 -8.80 19.75 -14.90
C ILE A 22 -8.00 20.21 -13.68
N LEU A 23 -6.87 20.90 -13.88
CA LEU A 23 -5.99 21.33 -12.79
C LEU A 23 -6.65 22.35 -11.88
N GLU A 24 -7.38 23.33 -12.44
CA GLU A 24 -8.16 24.30 -11.66
C GLU A 24 -9.21 23.62 -10.77
N SER A 25 -9.89 22.58 -11.30
CA SER A 25 -10.86 21.79 -10.53
C SER A 25 -10.20 20.96 -9.42
N MET A 26 -8.99 20.47 -9.65
CA MET A 26 -8.24 19.65 -8.68
C MET A 26 -7.58 20.48 -7.58
N ASP A 27 -7.22 21.74 -7.82
CA ASP A 27 -6.35 22.51 -6.93
C ASP A 27 -6.97 22.67 -5.53
N GLY A 28 -8.23 23.08 -5.45
CA GLY A 28 -8.96 23.23 -4.18
C GLY A 28 -9.17 21.89 -3.44
N GLU A 29 -9.47 20.82 -4.17
CA GLU A 29 -9.72 19.50 -3.61
C GLU A 29 -8.41 18.89 -3.08
N THR A 30 -7.32 19.06 -3.83
CA THR A 30 -5.99 18.54 -3.42
C THR A 30 -5.48 19.27 -2.18
N ALA A 31 -5.64 20.59 -2.10
CA ALA A 31 -5.27 21.36 -0.91
C ALA A 31 -6.03 20.91 0.34
N ALA A 32 -7.32 20.56 0.19
CA ALA A 32 -8.13 20.06 1.31
C ALA A 32 -7.65 18.71 1.85
N LEU A 33 -7.04 17.85 1.01
CA LEU A 33 -6.48 16.56 1.44
C LEU A 33 -5.31 16.70 2.41
N PHE A 34 -4.57 17.81 2.32
CA PHE A 34 -3.38 18.10 3.13
C PHE A 34 -3.60 19.22 4.14
N ALA A 35 -4.84 19.70 4.29
CA ALA A 35 -5.16 20.72 5.26
C ALA A 35 -4.88 20.22 6.70
N PRO A 36 -4.42 21.09 7.61
CA PRO A 36 -4.28 20.75 9.01
C PRO A 36 -5.61 20.20 9.58
N GLY A 37 -5.59 19.02 10.19
CA GLY A 37 -6.77 18.35 10.72
C GLY A 37 -7.58 17.54 9.69
N ALA A 38 -7.13 17.44 8.43
CA ALA A 38 -7.71 16.52 7.47
C ALA A 38 -7.62 15.08 8.00
N ALA A 39 -8.69 14.29 7.81
CA ALA A 39 -8.67 12.87 8.17
C ALA A 39 -7.49 12.17 7.47
N ARG A 40 -6.72 11.36 8.23
CA ARG A 40 -5.62 10.57 7.65
C ARG A 40 -6.20 9.68 6.56
N LYS A 41 -5.79 9.91 5.31
CA LYS A 41 -6.19 9.08 4.18
C LYS A 41 -5.37 7.80 4.21
N ILE A 42 -6.04 6.68 3.99
CA ILE A 42 -5.41 5.35 3.93
C ILE A 42 -4.81 5.11 2.54
N ASP A 43 -5.39 5.73 1.52
CA ASP A 43 -4.96 5.59 0.14
C ASP A 43 -3.74 6.47 -0.18
N PHE A 44 -2.93 5.99 -1.11
CA PHE A 44 -1.81 6.77 -1.63
C PHE A 44 -2.32 8.00 -2.39
N PHE A 45 -1.59 9.10 -2.26
CA PHE A 45 -1.87 10.34 -2.97
C PHE A 45 -2.02 10.12 -4.48
N ARG A 46 -1.19 9.27 -5.09
CA ARG A 46 -1.28 8.88 -6.49
C ARG A 46 -2.67 8.34 -6.86
N ASP A 47 -3.21 7.44 -6.05
CA ASP A 47 -4.49 6.78 -6.33
C ASP A 47 -5.65 7.75 -6.17
N LEU A 48 -5.62 8.57 -5.11
CA LEU A 48 -6.62 9.61 -4.88
C LEU A 48 -6.64 10.65 -6.00
N CYS A 49 -5.46 11.19 -6.35
CA CYS A 49 -5.34 12.19 -7.40
C CYS A 49 -5.60 11.59 -8.79
N GLY A 50 -5.19 10.34 -9.02
CA GLY A 50 -5.41 9.63 -10.27
C GLY A 50 -6.88 9.40 -10.55
N SER A 51 -7.63 8.86 -9.60
CA SER A 51 -9.06 8.62 -9.73
C SER A 51 -9.81 9.92 -10.01
N ARG A 52 -9.47 10.99 -9.27
CA ARG A 52 -10.11 12.29 -9.49
C ARG A 52 -9.75 12.92 -10.83
N TYR A 53 -8.48 12.86 -11.22
CA TYR A 53 -8.01 13.33 -12.52
C TYR A 53 -8.72 12.61 -13.67
N LEU A 54 -8.83 11.28 -13.61
CA LEU A 54 -9.48 10.49 -14.65
C LEU A 54 -10.97 10.81 -14.76
N ALA A 55 -11.68 11.00 -13.65
CA ALA A 55 -13.07 11.42 -13.65
C ALA A 55 -13.26 12.79 -14.34
N LEU A 56 -12.41 13.77 -14.02
CA LEU A 56 -12.44 15.08 -14.68
C LEU A 56 -12.03 15.01 -16.16
N ALA A 57 -11.09 14.13 -16.49
CA ALA A 57 -10.68 13.90 -17.89
C ALA A 57 -11.83 13.29 -18.71
N GLU A 58 -12.64 12.42 -18.11
CA GLU A 58 -13.84 11.86 -18.74
C GLU A 58 -14.89 12.94 -18.98
N GLU A 59 -15.17 13.80 -17.99
CA GLU A 59 -16.09 14.95 -18.12
C GLU A 59 -15.65 15.89 -19.26
N VAL A 60 -14.37 16.27 -19.29
CA VAL A 60 -13.81 17.18 -20.33
C VAL A 60 -13.85 16.52 -21.71
N SER A 61 -13.67 15.20 -21.77
CA SER A 61 -13.72 14.44 -23.03
C SER A 61 -15.15 14.30 -23.57
N ALA A 62 -16.14 14.16 -22.67
CA ALA A 62 -17.55 14.11 -23.05
C ALA A 62 -18.01 15.43 -23.70
N ASP A 63 -17.44 16.58 -23.32
CA ASP A 63 -17.66 17.87 -23.95
C ASP A 63 -16.99 18.00 -25.35
N GLY A 64 -16.24 16.99 -25.78
CA GLY A 64 -15.53 16.98 -27.05
C GLY A 64 -14.28 17.87 -27.09
N ALA A 65 -13.84 18.37 -25.95
CA ALA A 65 -12.68 19.25 -25.84
C ALA A 65 -11.34 18.55 -26.05
N ALA A 66 -11.25 17.26 -25.68
CA ALA A 66 -10.04 16.46 -25.85
C ALA A 66 -10.35 14.96 -25.90
N ASN A 67 -9.39 14.16 -26.39
CA ASN A 67 -9.48 12.71 -26.34
C ASN A 67 -9.06 12.19 -24.95
N PHE A 68 -9.90 11.36 -24.35
CA PHE A 68 -9.68 10.80 -23.00
C PHE A 68 -8.34 10.05 -22.86
N ASP A 69 -7.99 9.17 -23.83
CA ASP A 69 -6.75 8.39 -23.76
C ASP A 69 -5.50 9.28 -23.74
N ARG A 70 -5.56 10.43 -24.44
CA ARG A 70 -4.47 11.42 -24.42
C ARG A 70 -4.36 12.10 -23.06
N LEU A 71 -5.48 12.45 -22.44
CA LEU A 71 -5.50 13.05 -21.10
C LEU A 71 -5.00 12.05 -20.06
N ALA A 72 -5.49 10.81 -20.08
CA ALA A 72 -5.03 9.74 -19.20
C ALA A 72 -3.51 9.52 -19.34
N GLY A 73 -2.99 9.41 -20.57
CA GLY A 73 -1.56 9.26 -20.82
C GLY A 73 -0.71 10.46 -20.35
N MET A 74 -1.29 11.67 -20.22
CA MET A 74 -0.62 12.84 -19.63
C MET A 74 -0.48 12.70 -18.11
N PHE A 75 -1.48 12.15 -17.44
CA PHE A 75 -1.39 11.87 -16.01
C PHE A 75 -0.27 10.86 -15.71
N ASP A 76 -0.24 9.73 -16.43
CA ASP A 76 0.80 8.71 -16.26
C ASP A 76 2.22 9.28 -16.43
N LYS A 77 2.41 10.13 -17.45
CA LYS A 77 3.71 10.80 -17.64
C LYS A 77 4.03 11.77 -16.52
N ALA A 78 3.06 12.57 -16.08
CA ALA A 78 3.25 13.54 -15.01
C ALA A 78 3.61 12.85 -13.68
N ILE A 79 2.95 11.74 -13.35
CA ILE A 79 3.25 10.96 -12.14
C ILE A 79 4.68 10.39 -12.22
N LEU A 80 5.06 9.80 -13.35
CA LEU A 80 6.43 9.29 -13.53
C LEU A 80 7.49 10.38 -13.41
N GLU A 81 7.24 11.58 -13.93
CA GLU A 81 8.15 12.72 -13.75
C GLU A 81 8.26 13.12 -12.27
N VAL A 82 7.13 13.24 -11.56
CA VAL A 82 7.11 13.61 -10.13
C VAL A 82 7.79 12.55 -9.28
N GLU A 83 7.54 11.27 -9.54
CA GLU A 83 8.17 10.16 -8.82
C GLU A 83 9.69 10.07 -9.07
N ASN A 84 10.16 10.56 -10.21
CA ASN A 84 11.58 10.62 -10.53
C ASN A 84 12.25 11.96 -10.15
N LEU A 85 11.49 12.96 -9.67
CA LEU A 85 12.10 14.15 -9.10
C LEU A 85 12.93 13.75 -7.88
N ALA A 86 14.20 14.18 -7.86
CA ALA A 86 14.98 14.07 -6.64
C ALA A 86 14.20 14.82 -5.55
N SER A 87 13.84 14.10 -4.48
CA SER A 87 13.24 14.71 -3.29
C SER A 87 14.12 15.89 -2.89
N ALA A 88 13.54 17.08 -2.76
CA ALA A 88 14.24 18.19 -2.14
C ALA A 88 14.78 17.67 -0.82
N ALA A 89 16.10 17.83 -0.61
CA ALA A 89 16.75 17.28 0.58
C ALA A 89 16.21 18.01 1.82
N THR A 90 15.06 17.52 2.30
CA THR A 90 14.50 17.96 3.58
C THR A 90 15.28 17.27 4.69
N SER A 91 15.84 18.05 5.59
CA SER A 91 16.56 17.49 6.72
C SER A 91 15.61 16.79 7.70
N PHE A 92 16.14 15.87 8.50
CA PHE A 92 15.36 15.28 9.61
C PHE A 92 14.72 16.36 10.49
N GLY A 93 15.44 17.45 10.76
CA GLY A 93 14.94 18.60 11.51
C GLY A 93 13.75 19.30 10.85
N ASP A 94 13.70 19.35 9.52
CA ASP A 94 12.57 19.95 8.80
C ASP A 94 11.32 19.06 8.91
N HIS A 95 11.48 17.74 8.80
CA HIS A 95 10.36 16.79 9.00
C HIS A 95 9.82 16.83 10.43
N VAL A 96 10.70 16.89 11.42
CA VAL A 96 10.30 17.00 12.83
C VAL A 96 9.56 18.32 13.10
N ARG A 97 10.03 19.42 12.54
CA ARG A 97 9.37 20.72 12.67
C ARG A 97 7.96 20.69 12.06
N ALA A 98 7.84 20.18 10.84
CA ALA A 98 6.54 20.01 10.18
C ALA A 98 5.59 19.11 10.97
N ALA A 99 6.09 18.02 11.56
CA ALA A 99 5.30 17.14 12.41
C ALA A 99 4.79 17.86 13.66
N LEU A 100 5.64 18.65 14.34
CA LEU A 100 5.24 19.43 15.51
C LEU A 100 4.16 20.47 15.20
N GLU A 101 4.20 21.09 14.00
CA GLU A 101 3.18 22.05 13.56
C GLU A 101 1.80 21.40 13.38
N THR A 102 1.73 20.08 13.13
CA THR A 102 0.47 19.35 12.97
C THR A 102 -0.09 18.76 14.27
N MET A 103 0.68 18.78 15.35
CA MET A 103 0.27 18.21 16.63
C MET A 103 -0.57 19.22 17.43
N ALA A 104 -1.71 18.77 17.96
CA ALA A 104 -2.46 19.51 18.98
C ALA A 104 -1.77 19.35 20.35
N ASP A 105 -1.85 20.38 21.18
CA ASP A 105 -1.39 20.37 22.59
C ASP A 105 0.11 20.07 22.79
N VAL A 106 0.96 20.65 21.94
CA VAL A 106 2.42 20.55 22.10
C VAL A 106 2.87 21.38 23.31
N PRO A 107 3.52 20.77 24.33
CA PRO A 107 4.10 21.53 25.48
C PRO A 107 5.06 22.61 24.97
N ALA A 108 5.03 23.77 25.62
CA ALA A 108 5.77 24.96 25.18
C ALA A 108 7.30 24.74 25.06
N GLU A 109 7.86 23.87 25.90
CA GLU A 109 9.28 23.50 25.88
C GLU A 109 9.65 22.46 24.82
N MET A 110 8.67 21.69 24.29
CA MET A 110 8.93 20.58 23.35
C MET A 110 9.55 21.03 22.01
N PRO A 111 9.08 22.12 21.35
CA PRO A 111 9.69 22.55 20.09
C PRO A 111 11.17 22.91 20.23
N ALA A 112 11.55 23.55 21.32
CA ALA A 112 12.93 23.92 21.57
C ALA A 112 13.81 22.71 21.90
N ALA A 113 13.32 21.77 22.72
CA ALA A 113 14.02 20.53 23.02
C ALA A 113 14.21 19.65 21.79
N VAL A 114 13.17 19.53 20.96
CA VAL A 114 13.21 18.76 19.71
C VAL A 114 14.13 19.43 18.69
N ALA A 115 14.09 20.75 18.55
CA ALA A 115 15.01 21.49 17.67
C ALA A 115 16.46 21.29 18.10
N ALA A 116 16.76 21.32 19.41
CA ALA A 116 18.10 21.05 19.94
C ALA A 116 18.55 19.60 19.65
N ALA A 117 17.67 18.63 19.84
CA ALA A 117 17.95 17.22 19.51
C ALA A 117 18.16 17.00 18.00
N ALA A 118 17.33 17.63 17.16
CA ALA A 118 17.43 17.53 15.70
C ALA A 118 18.67 18.25 15.13
N ALA A 119 19.24 19.19 15.88
CA ALA A 119 20.48 19.88 15.50
C ALA A 119 21.76 19.06 15.82
N VAL A 120 21.64 17.96 16.57
CA VAL A 120 22.77 17.06 16.82
C VAL A 120 23.17 16.41 15.48
N PRO A 121 24.46 16.52 15.05
CA PRO A 121 24.90 15.86 13.84
C PRO A 121 24.69 14.34 13.93
N MET A 122 23.95 13.79 12.98
CA MET A 122 23.77 12.35 12.86
C MET A 122 24.70 11.80 11.81
N GLU A 123 25.40 10.73 12.14
CA GLU A 123 26.21 9.95 11.21
C GLU A 123 25.43 8.69 10.81
N GLU A 124 25.29 8.46 9.51
CA GLU A 124 24.72 7.22 9.00
C GLU A 124 25.71 6.07 9.19
N ALA A 125 25.44 5.20 10.16
CA ALA A 125 26.33 4.10 10.50
C ALA A 125 26.16 2.89 9.57
N SER A 126 24.95 2.62 9.10
CA SER A 126 24.62 1.54 8.15
C SER A 126 23.25 1.76 7.54
N SER A 127 23.04 1.23 6.34
CA SER A 127 21.78 1.24 5.61
C SER A 127 21.46 -0.13 5.06
N VAL A 128 20.21 -0.56 5.09
CA VAL A 128 19.76 -1.80 4.45
C VAL A 128 18.56 -1.51 3.55
N GLY A 129 18.70 -1.91 2.29
CA GLY A 129 17.63 -1.81 1.30
C GLY A 129 16.83 -3.10 1.16
N THR A 130 15.52 -2.96 0.89
CA THR A 130 14.60 -4.08 0.67
C THR A 130 13.48 -3.72 -0.31
N GLY A 131 12.57 -4.67 -0.58
CA GLY A 131 11.43 -4.49 -1.46
C GLY A 131 11.73 -4.69 -2.94
N TYR A 132 10.75 -4.44 -3.81
CA TYR A 132 10.87 -4.63 -5.26
C TYR A 132 11.90 -3.69 -5.88
N GLY A 133 12.00 -2.46 -5.40
CA GLY A 133 12.96 -1.45 -5.86
C GLY A 133 14.40 -1.67 -5.39
N ARG A 134 14.68 -2.70 -4.58
CA ARG A 134 15.98 -2.90 -3.95
C ARG A 134 17.17 -2.93 -4.90
N ALA A 135 16.97 -3.37 -6.16
CA ALA A 135 18.03 -3.45 -7.15
C ALA A 135 18.48 -2.06 -7.68
N THR A 136 17.61 -1.04 -7.54
CA THR A 136 17.86 0.34 -7.97
C THR A 136 18.28 1.27 -6.83
N LEU A 137 18.29 0.75 -5.59
CA LEU A 137 18.75 1.53 -4.44
C LEU A 137 20.26 1.77 -4.51
N PRO A 138 20.73 2.94 -4.02
CA PRO A 138 22.14 3.31 -4.04
C PRO A 138 22.98 2.58 -2.98
N PHE A 139 22.56 1.39 -2.57
CA PHE A 139 23.20 0.59 -1.53
C PHE A 139 24.05 -0.53 -2.13
N PRO A 140 25.18 -0.90 -1.52
CA PRO A 140 25.95 -2.08 -1.89
C PRO A 140 25.10 -3.35 -1.79
N LYS A 141 25.42 -4.38 -2.58
CA LYS A 141 24.67 -5.65 -2.56
C LYS A 141 24.62 -6.30 -1.19
N GLU A 142 25.65 -6.13 -0.40
CA GLU A 142 25.78 -6.63 0.97
C GLU A 142 24.78 -5.99 1.93
N GLN A 143 24.28 -4.80 1.58
CA GLN A 143 23.26 -4.08 2.32
C GLN A 143 21.85 -4.30 1.77
N ILE A 144 21.67 -5.20 0.82
CA ILE A 144 20.35 -5.57 0.31
C ILE A 144 19.86 -6.83 1.04
N ARG A 145 18.64 -6.80 1.53
CA ARG A 145 17.98 -7.95 2.19
C ARG A 145 16.68 -8.31 1.48
N SER A 146 16.34 -9.59 1.57
CA SER A 146 15.04 -10.08 1.12
C SER A 146 13.92 -9.39 1.89
N GLU A 147 12.89 -8.96 1.18
CA GLU A 147 11.72 -8.35 1.82
C GLU A 147 11.00 -9.32 2.76
N ILE A 148 11.03 -10.63 2.49
CA ILE A 148 10.44 -11.65 3.36
C ILE A 148 11.09 -11.61 4.75
N LEU A 149 12.43 -11.54 4.79
CA LEU A 149 13.17 -11.45 6.04
C LEU A 149 12.87 -10.13 6.77
N CYS A 150 12.79 -9.03 6.03
CA CYS A 150 12.50 -7.72 6.59
C CYS A 150 11.06 -7.66 7.13
N HIS A 151 10.08 -8.18 6.39
CA HIS A 151 8.68 -8.23 6.87
C HIS A 151 8.54 -9.11 8.12
N GLY A 152 9.16 -10.30 8.14
CA GLY A 152 9.12 -11.18 9.32
C GLY A 152 9.71 -10.50 10.56
N LEU A 153 10.92 -9.95 10.45
CA LEU A 153 11.59 -9.27 11.56
C LEU A 153 10.86 -8.00 12.01
N GLY A 154 10.36 -7.21 11.04
CA GLY A 154 9.63 -5.99 11.33
C GLY A 154 8.29 -6.25 12.03
N ALA A 155 7.53 -7.26 11.57
CA ALA A 155 6.29 -7.66 12.20
C ALA A 155 6.52 -8.15 13.64
N HIS A 156 7.56 -8.99 13.86
CA HIS A 156 7.93 -9.42 15.19
C HIS A 156 8.37 -8.26 16.10
N ALA A 157 9.05 -7.25 15.56
CA ALA A 157 9.44 -6.08 16.35
C ALA A 157 8.24 -5.21 16.74
N MET A 158 7.21 -5.12 15.89
CA MET A 158 5.96 -4.44 16.22
C MET A 158 5.12 -5.24 17.22
N PHE A 159 5.11 -6.56 17.10
CA PHE A 159 4.33 -7.49 17.90
C PHE A 159 5.21 -8.68 18.33
N PRO A 160 5.90 -8.61 19.47
CA PRO A 160 6.91 -9.61 19.86
C PRO A 160 6.40 -11.04 20.04
N ALA A 161 5.11 -11.21 20.29
CA ALA A 161 4.49 -12.53 20.38
C ALA A 161 4.12 -13.15 19.02
N THR A 162 4.24 -12.38 17.91
CA THR A 162 3.94 -12.88 16.55
C THR A 162 4.73 -14.14 16.20
N ARG A 163 4.02 -15.12 15.65
CA ARG A 163 4.60 -16.34 15.06
C ARG A 163 4.25 -16.50 13.59
N THR A 164 3.09 -16.02 13.17
CA THR A 164 2.64 -16.05 11.79
C THR A 164 2.37 -14.64 11.28
N VAL A 165 2.90 -14.28 10.11
CA VAL A 165 2.65 -13.02 9.42
C VAL A 165 1.98 -13.31 8.09
N LEU A 166 0.87 -12.64 7.81
CA LEU A 166 0.29 -12.55 6.49
C LEU A 166 0.49 -11.12 5.99
N ASP A 167 1.29 -10.96 4.96
CA ASP A 167 1.49 -9.67 4.29
C ASP A 167 0.76 -9.67 2.96
N ILE A 168 -0.24 -8.81 2.80
CA ILE A 168 -0.93 -8.61 1.52
C ILE A 168 -0.62 -7.21 1.03
N GLY A 169 0.38 -7.15 0.16
CA GLY A 169 0.80 -5.93 -0.51
C GLY A 169 -0.01 -5.62 -1.77
N GLY A 170 0.39 -4.57 -2.48
CA GLY A 170 -0.22 -4.21 -3.76
C GLY A 170 0.04 -5.23 -4.86
N GLN A 171 1.20 -5.86 -4.89
CA GLN A 171 1.64 -6.72 -5.99
C GLN A 171 1.79 -8.19 -5.62
N ASP A 172 1.94 -8.51 -4.37
CA ASP A 172 2.18 -9.86 -3.88
C ASP A 172 1.49 -10.13 -2.54
N THR A 173 1.53 -11.40 -2.16
CA THR A 173 1.06 -11.87 -0.86
C THR A 173 2.07 -12.84 -0.29
N LYS A 174 2.42 -12.67 0.97
CA LYS A 174 3.38 -13.50 1.69
C LYS A 174 2.77 -14.05 2.96
N ALA A 175 2.90 -15.35 3.18
CA ALA A 175 2.65 -16.00 4.46
C ALA A 175 4.02 -16.39 5.03
N ILE A 176 4.36 -15.87 6.20
CA ILE A 176 5.70 -15.99 6.79
C ILE A 176 5.57 -16.55 8.20
N GLN A 177 6.36 -17.55 8.53
CA GLN A 177 6.50 -18.06 9.89
C GLN A 177 7.77 -17.50 10.50
N VAL A 178 7.68 -17.05 11.75
CA VAL A 178 8.82 -16.52 12.50
C VAL A 178 8.95 -17.22 13.86
N ASP A 179 10.18 -17.37 14.30
CA ASP A 179 10.45 -17.88 15.67
C ASP A 179 10.37 -16.79 16.74
N GLY A 180 10.71 -17.13 17.96
CA GLY A 180 10.70 -16.23 19.12
C GLY A 180 11.66 -15.04 19.01
N ASP A 181 12.62 -15.06 18.09
CA ASP A 181 13.61 -14.01 17.85
C ASP A 181 13.32 -13.20 16.56
N GLY A 182 12.18 -13.50 15.91
CA GLY A 182 11.76 -12.87 14.66
C GLY A 182 12.53 -13.38 13.44
N ILE A 183 13.13 -14.56 13.53
CA ILE A 183 13.82 -15.19 12.40
C ILE A 183 12.79 -15.97 11.58
N VAL A 184 12.82 -15.75 10.26
CA VAL A 184 11.93 -16.48 9.35
C VAL A 184 12.32 -17.94 9.28
N THR A 185 11.38 -18.82 9.61
CA THR A 185 11.55 -20.29 9.61
C THR A 185 10.93 -20.92 8.37
N SER A 186 9.86 -20.37 7.84
CA SER A 186 9.18 -20.83 6.63
C SER A 186 8.44 -19.68 5.96
N PHE A 187 8.22 -19.76 4.66
CA PHE A 187 7.37 -18.83 3.97
C PHE A 187 6.76 -19.40 2.69
N GLN A 188 5.66 -18.80 2.27
CA GLN A 188 5.05 -18.98 0.95
C GLN A 188 4.72 -17.62 0.37
N MET A 189 4.90 -17.47 -0.93
CA MET A 189 4.65 -16.21 -1.62
C MET A 189 3.86 -16.42 -2.91
N ASN A 190 2.99 -15.46 -3.23
CA ASN A 190 2.35 -15.31 -4.52
C ASN A 190 2.72 -13.94 -5.10
N ASP A 191 3.64 -13.92 -6.03
CA ASP A 191 4.16 -12.74 -6.74
C ASP A 191 3.83 -12.75 -8.25
N ARG A 192 3.24 -13.85 -8.73
CA ARG A 192 3.00 -14.08 -10.17
C ARG A 192 1.56 -13.83 -10.60
N CYS A 193 0.65 -13.69 -9.65
CA CYS A 193 -0.78 -13.57 -9.97
C CYS A 193 -1.41 -12.43 -9.17
N ALA A 194 -2.00 -11.46 -9.87
CA ALA A 194 -2.72 -10.34 -9.26
C ALA A 194 -3.89 -10.81 -8.36
N ALA A 195 -4.48 -11.97 -8.66
CA ALA A 195 -5.52 -12.54 -7.84
C ALA A 195 -4.96 -12.97 -6.47
N GLY A 196 -5.29 -12.25 -5.43
CA GLY A 196 -4.84 -12.51 -4.06
C GLY A 196 -3.96 -11.41 -3.47
N CYS A 197 -3.73 -10.31 -4.18
CA CYS A 197 -3.03 -9.12 -3.69
C CYS A 197 -3.85 -7.85 -3.96
N GLY A 198 -3.37 -6.71 -3.48
CA GLY A 198 -4.08 -5.42 -3.60
C GLY A 198 -4.39 -5.01 -5.04
N ARG A 199 -3.58 -5.42 -6.02
CA ARG A 199 -3.83 -5.17 -7.45
C ARG A 199 -5.16 -5.76 -7.94
N TYR A 200 -5.63 -6.86 -7.33
CA TYR A 200 -6.97 -7.39 -7.62
C TYR A 200 -8.06 -6.42 -7.17
N LEU A 201 -7.91 -5.81 -5.98
CA LEU A 201 -8.86 -4.81 -5.49
C LEU A 201 -8.85 -3.56 -6.38
N GLY A 202 -7.67 -3.10 -6.80
CA GLY A 202 -7.55 -1.99 -7.75
C GLY A 202 -8.31 -2.27 -9.05
N TYR A 203 -8.10 -3.45 -9.65
CA TYR A 203 -8.84 -3.85 -10.85
C TYR A 203 -10.37 -3.88 -10.65
N ILE A 204 -10.84 -4.37 -9.51
CA ILE A 204 -12.27 -4.39 -9.18
C ILE A 204 -12.82 -2.97 -8.96
N ALA A 205 -12.03 -2.09 -8.35
CA ALA A 205 -12.40 -0.69 -8.16
C ALA A 205 -12.61 -0.01 -9.52
N ASP A 206 -11.67 -0.19 -10.45
CA ASP A 206 -11.76 0.33 -11.82
C ASP A 206 -13.00 -0.20 -12.55
N GLU A 207 -13.26 -1.51 -12.50
CA GLU A 207 -14.44 -2.15 -13.11
C GLU A 207 -15.78 -1.64 -12.54
N MET A 208 -15.78 -1.16 -11.30
CA MET A 208 -16.97 -0.62 -10.63
C MET A 208 -17.05 0.90 -10.64
N ASN A 209 -16.06 1.57 -11.20
CA ASN A 209 -15.89 3.02 -11.14
C ASN A 209 -15.93 3.55 -9.69
N LEU A 210 -15.11 2.93 -8.83
CA LEU A 210 -14.95 3.23 -7.41
C LEU A 210 -13.48 3.49 -7.08
N GLY A 211 -13.23 4.25 -6.01
CA GLY A 211 -11.91 4.28 -5.39
C GLY A 211 -11.64 2.97 -4.60
N VAL A 212 -10.37 2.55 -4.52
CA VAL A 212 -9.98 1.35 -3.74
C VAL A 212 -10.41 1.48 -2.28
N HIS A 213 -10.37 2.71 -1.73
CA HIS A 213 -10.77 3.01 -0.36
C HIS A 213 -12.28 2.85 -0.10
N GLU A 214 -13.11 2.89 -1.16
CA GLU A 214 -14.56 2.73 -1.03
C GLU A 214 -14.99 1.25 -0.98
N LEU A 215 -14.15 0.34 -1.47
CA LEU A 215 -14.49 -1.08 -1.58
C LEU A 215 -14.77 -1.71 -0.20
N GLY A 216 -13.95 -1.42 0.80
CA GLY A 216 -14.09 -1.93 2.16
C GLY A 216 -15.40 -1.49 2.82
N PRO A 217 -15.63 -0.16 2.98
CA PRO A 217 -16.87 0.37 3.55
C PRO A 217 -18.15 -0.14 2.86
N ILE A 218 -18.17 -0.18 1.53
CA ILE A 218 -19.32 -0.70 0.78
C ILE A 218 -19.52 -2.19 1.07
N ALA A 219 -18.45 -3.00 1.03
CA ALA A 219 -18.54 -4.44 1.30
C ALA A 219 -19.01 -4.76 2.72
N CYS A 220 -18.64 -3.93 3.72
CA CYS A 220 -19.11 -4.08 5.10
C CYS A 220 -20.62 -3.84 5.27
N GLY A 221 -21.27 -3.17 4.31
CA GLY A 221 -22.72 -3.03 4.24
C GLY A 221 -23.46 -4.26 3.71
N SER A 222 -22.75 -5.34 3.38
CA SER A 222 -23.35 -6.57 2.85
C SER A 222 -24.28 -7.24 3.85
N THR A 223 -25.40 -7.72 3.34
CA THR A 223 -26.39 -8.48 4.11
C THR A 223 -26.46 -9.95 3.71
N ARG A 224 -25.74 -10.35 2.66
CA ARG A 224 -25.78 -11.68 2.08
C ARG A 224 -24.39 -12.08 1.55
N THR A 225 -23.95 -13.30 1.82
CA THR A 225 -22.72 -13.83 1.24
C THR A 225 -22.95 -14.25 -0.21
N VAL A 226 -22.29 -13.58 -1.14
CA VAL A 226 -22.22 -13.96 -2.54
C VAL A 226 -20.93 -14.75 -2.77
N LYS A 227 -21.03 -15.94 -3.35
CA LYS A 227 -19.85 -16.73 -3.69
C LYS A 227 -19.30 -16.27 -5.04
N ILE A 228 -18.08 -15.77 -5.04
CA ILE A 228 -17.33 -15.48 -6.28
C ILE A 228 -16.52 -16.71 -6.64
N ASN A 229 -16.71 -17.21 -7.86
CA ASN A 229 -16.08 -18.43 -8.34
C ASN A 229 -14.78 -18.16 -9.08
N SER A 230 -14.64 -16.98 -9.68
CA SER A 230 -13.49 -16.63 -10.51
C SER A 230 -12.26 -16.38 -9.66
N THR A 231 -11.25 -17.21 -9.88
CA THR A 231 -9.93 -17.08 -9.23
C THR A 231 -8.97 -16.19 -10.01
N CYS A 232 -9.24 -15.97 -11.29
CA CYS A 232 -8.46 -15.07 -12.15
C CYS A 232 -9.11 -13.68 -12.17
N THR A 233 -8.31 -12.63 -12.06
CA THR A 233 -8.76 -11.23 -12.04
C THR A 233 -9.61 -10.89 -13.28
N VAL A 234 -9.21 -11.35 -14.46
CA VAL A 234 -9.93 -11.09 -15.72
C VAL A 234 -11.33 -11.71 -15.71
N PHE A 235 -11.45 -12.94 -15.24
CA PHE A 235 -12.76 -13.60 -15.14
C PHE A 235 -13.62 -13.06 -14.00
N ALA A 236 -12.99 -12.56 -12.93
CA ALA A 236 -13.72 -11.93 -11.84
C ALA A 236 -14.44 -10.66 -12.30
N GLY A 237 -13.84 -9.85 -13.17
CA GLY A 237 -14.51 -8.68 -13.76
C GLY A 237 -15.72 -9.08 -14.61
N ALA A 238 -15.64 -10.17 -15.39
CA ALA A 238 -16.77 -10.69 -16.15
C ALA A 238 -17.90 -11.21 -15.23
N GLU A 239 -17.54 -11.98 -14.19
CA GLU A 239 -18.51 -12.48 -13.19
C GLU A 239 -19.18 -11.31 -12.42
N LEU A 240 -18.42 -10.27 -12.09
CA LEU A 240 -18.92 -9.06 -11.47
C LEU A 240 -20.00 -8.37 -12.32
N ARG A 241 -19.71 -8.14 -13.62
CA ARG A 241 -20.68 -7.51 -14.54
C ARG A 241 -21.93 -8.38 -14.70
N GLU A 242 -21.79 -9.70 -14.80
CA GLU A 242 -22.91 -10.64 -14.88
C GLU A 242 -23.80 -10.52 -13.64
N ARG A 243 -23.23 -10.56 -12.43
CA ARG A 243 -23.96 -10.45 -11.17
C ARG A 243 -24.71 -9.12 -11.02
N LEU A 244 -24.06 -8.02 -11.39
CA LEU A 244 -24.70 -6.71 -11.44
C LEU A 244 -25.88 -6.69 -12.41
N SER A 245 -25.76 -7.32 -13.58
CA SER A 245 -26.85 -7.41 -14.56
C SER A 245 -28.02 -8.26 -14.06
N LEU A 246 -27.75 -9.23 -13.18
CA LEU A 246 -28.79 -10.05 -12.50
C LEU A 246 -29.43 -9.30 -11.31
N GLY A 247 -29.02 -8.07 -11.03
CA GLY A 247 -29.60 -7.25 -9.96
C GLY A 247 -29.05 -7.58 -8.57
N GLU A 248 -27.92 -8.28 -8.45
CA GLU A 248 -27.28 -8.47 -7.16
C GLU A 248 -26.70 -7.13 -6.65
N LYS A 249 -26.71 -6.93 -5.34
CA LYS A 249 -26.25 -5.69 -4.72
C LYS A 249 -24.72 -5.59 -4.76
N ARG A 250 -24.23 -4.39 -4.97
CA ARG A 250 -22.77 -4.10 -4.97
C ARG A 250 -22.10 -4.55 -3.69
N GLU A 251 -22.71 -4.29 -2.55
CA GLU A 251 -22.20 -4.64 -1.23
C GLU A 251 -21.97 -6.15 -1.10
N ASP A 252 -22.94 -6.95 -1.54
CA ASP A 252 -22.91 -8.41 -1.46
C ASP A 252 -21.81 -8.98 -2.40
N ILE A 253 -21.68 -8.43 -3.60
CA ILE A 253 -20.67 -8.81 -4.56
C ILE A 253 -19.27 -8.48 -4.02
N LEU A 254 -19.08 -7.26 -3.52
CA LEU A 254 -17.78 -6.81 -2.97
C LEU A 254 -17.37 -7.62 -1.75
N ALA A 255 -18.30 -7.95 -0.85
CA ALA A 255 -18.03 -8.84 0.28
C ALA A 255 -17.55 -10.22 -0.18
N GLY A 256 -18.19 -10.78 -1.23
CA GLY A 256 -17.79 -12.04 -1.86
C GLY A 256 -16.38 -11.97 -2.47
N LEU A 257 -16.04 -10.86 -3.13
CA LEU A 257 -14.72 -10.62 -3.72
C LEU A 257 -13.64 -10.54 -2.65
N HIS A 258 -13.86 -9.80 -1.55
CA HIS A 258 -12.93 -9.75 -0.42
C HIS A 258 -12.70 -11.15 0.17
N ARG A 259 -13.78 -11.91 0.41
CA ARG A 259 -13.64 -13.30 0.88
C ARG A 259 -12.83 -14.16 -0.10
N ALA A 260 -13.03 -14.01 -1.41
CA ALA A 260 -12.30 -14.79 -2.42
C ALA A 260 -10.79 -14.51 -2.41
N ILE A 261 -10.38 -13.24 -2.23
CA ILE A 261 -8.98 -12.85 -2.08
C ILE A 261 -8.37 -13.51 -0.84
N ILE A 262 -9.06 -13.41 0.28
CA ILE A 262 -8.57 -13.96 1.54
C ILE A 262 -8.51 -15.49 1.51
N LEU A 263 -9.44 -16.18 0.86
CA LEU A 263 -9.36 -17.62 0.67
C LEU A 263 -8.08 -18.05 -0.07
N ARG A 264 -7.58 -17.23 -0.99
CA ARG A 264 -6.28 -17.50 -1.63
C ARG A 264 -5.12 -17.31 -0.67
N ALA A 265 -5.16 -16.27 0.16
CA ALA A 265 -4.17 -16.05 1.22
C ALA A 265 -4.16 -17.21 2.24
N MET A 266 -5.35 -17.75 2.59
CA MET A 266 -5.46 -18.93 3.46
C MET A 266 -4.72 -20.16 2.88
N SER A 267 -4.72 -20.33 1.56
CA SER A 267 -3.97 -21.41 0.95
C SER A 267 -2.45 -21.22 1.00
N LEU A 268 -1.96 -19.98 1.08
CA LEU A 268 -0.55 -19.71 1.35
C LEU A 268 -0.20 -19.98 2.80
N LEU A 269 -1.04 -19.56 3.75
CA LEU A 269 -0.89 -19.83 5.17
C LEU A 269 -0.80 -21.33 5.43
N ALA A 270 -1.72 -22.13 4.88
CA ALA A 270 -1.70 -23.58 5.03
C ALA A 270 -0.39 -24.21 4.52
N ARG A 271 0.18 -23.70 3.43
CA ARG A 271 1.46 -24.22 2.89
C ARG A 271 2.70 -23.71 3.62
N SER A 272 2.62 -22.57 4.30
CA SER A 272 3.74 -22.04 5.07
C SER A 272 3.93 -22.73 6.43
N GLY A 273 2.93 -23.45 6.89
CA GLY A 273 2.93 -24.13 8.19
C GLY A 273 1.63 -23.96 8.98
N GLY A 274 0.65 -23.23 8.42
CA GLY A 274 -0.59 -22.91 9.10
C GLY A 274 -0.54 -21.56 9.81
N VAL A 275 -1.35 -21.44 10.86
CA VAL A 275 -1.39 -20.24 11.71
C VAL A 275 -1.02 -20.64 13.13
N GLU A 276 0.06 -20.05 13.60
CA GLU A 276 0.47 -20.11 15.00
C GLU A 276 0.10 -18.80 15.68
N ASP A 277 -0.30 -18.86 16.93
CA ASP A 277 -0.63 -17.69 17.75
C ASP A 277 0.65 -17.02 18.29
N GLU A 278 0.81 -15.70 18.18
CA GLU A 278 -0.08 -14.70 17.65
C GLU A 278 0.12 -14.52 16.14
N PHE A 279 -0.95 -14.11 15.48
CA PHE A 279 -0.99 -13.87 14.06
C PHE A 279 -0.97 -12.36 13.77
N THR A 280 -0.16 -11.92 12.81
CA THR A 280 -0.07 -10.50 12.40
C THR A 280 -0.43 -10.34 10.93
N PHE A 281 -1.35 -9.41 10.65
CA PHE A 281 -1.75 -9.05 9.29
C PHE A 281 -1.16 -7.70 8.90
N THR A 282 -0.36 -7.68 7.82
CA THR A 282 0.39 -6.51 7.34
C THR A 282 0.13 -6.23 5.87
N GLY A 283 0.73 -5.18 5.36
CA GLY A 283 0.57 -4.71 3.98
C GLY A 283 -0.62 -3.77 3.81
N GLY A 284 -0.74 -3.15 2.63
CA GLY A 284 -1.77 -2.16 2.35
C GLY A 284 -3.21 -2.70 2.48
N VAL A 285 -3.42 -4.00 2.20
CA VAL A 285 -4.75 -4.63 2.31
C VAL A 285 -5.19 -4.82 3.76
N ALA A 286 -4.26 -4.79 4.73
CA ALA A 286 -4.61 -4.81 6.16
C ALA A 286 -5.36 -3.53 6.62
N ASN A 287 -5.34 -2.48 5.83
CA ASN A 287 -6.12 -1.26 6.07
C ASN A 287 -7.56 -1.34 5.51
N ASN A 288 -7.90 -2.43 4.80
CA ASN A 288 -9.24 -2.63 4.27
C ASN A 288 -10.09 -3.45 5.26
N GLU A 289 -11.12 -2.82 5.84
CA GLU A 289 -11.95 -3.41 6.89
C GLU A 289 -12.71 -4.66 6.45
N ALA A 290 -13.15 -4.75 5.19
CA ALA A 290 -13.83 -5.94 4.68
C ALA A 290 -12.84 -7.12 4.49
N ALA A 291 -11.60 -6.84 4.10
CA ALA A 291 -10.54 -7.84 4.04
C ALA A 291 -10.19 -8.36 5.46
N VAL A 292 -10.10 -7.44 6.42
CA VAL A 292 -9.87 -7.78 7.84
C VAL A 292 -11.01 -8.65 8.38
N ALA A 293 -12.27 -8.25 8.15
CA ALA A 293 -13.44 -9.02 8.59
C ALA A 293 -13.48 -10.42 7.97
N ALA A 294 -13.22 -10.53 6.65
CA ALA A 294 -13.15 -11.80 5.95
C ALA A 294 -12.02 -12.70 6.48
N LEU A 295 -10.85 -12.10 6.78
CA LEU A 295 -9.71 -12.83 7.32
C LEU A 295 -10.00 -13.36 8.73
N ARG A 296 -10.56 -12.51 9.62
CA ARG A 296 -10.95 -12.95 10.97
C ARG A 296 -11.90 -14.14 10.93
N ALA A 297 -12.96 -14.05 10.12
CA ALA A 297 -13.93 -15.12 9.98
C ALA A 297 -13.29 -16.42 9.46
N LEU A 298 -12.38 -16.34 8.48
CA LEU A 298 -11.72 -17.51 7.91
C LEU A 298 -10.64 -18.11 8.84
N ILE A 299 -9.94 -17.29 9.62
CA ILE A 299 -9.00 -17.77 10.64
C ILE A 299 -9.77 -18.49 11.74
N GLU A 300 -10.83 -17.90 12.28
CA GLU A 300 -11.69 -18.51 13.29
C GLU A 300 -12.30 -19.83 12.81
N GLU A 301 -12.80 -19.87 11.56
CA GLU A 301 -13.39 -21.07 10.93
C GLU A 301 -12.38 -22.22 10.80
N ASN A 302 -11.11 -21.96 10.51
CA ASN A 302 -10.11 -22.98 10.17
C ASN A 302 -9.10 -23.28 11.28
N TYR A 303 -8.83 -22.31 12.17
CA TYR A 303 -7.78 -22.40 13.19
C TYR A 303 -8.29 -22.09 14.61
N GLY A 304 -9.56 -21.68 14.77
CA GLY A 304 -10.12 -21.29 16.06
C GLY A 304 -9.77 -19.86 16.46
N GLU A 305 -9.91 -19.55 17.73
CA GLU A 305 -9.57 -18.23 18.27
C GLU A 305 -8.07 -18.01 18.24
N VAL A 306 -7.65 -16.93 17.55
CA VAL A 306 -6.27 -16.50 17.41
C VAL A 306 -6.18 -15.00 17.63
N VAL A 307 -5.19 -14.55 18.38
CA VAL A 307 -4.91 -13.12 18.55
C VAL A 307 -4.41 -12.57 17.22
N MET A 308 -5.18 -11.65 16.63
CA MET A 308 -4.84 -11.01 15.35
C MET A 308 -4.38 -9.58 15.57
N ASN A 309 -3.11 -9.34 15.33
CA ASN A 309 -2.47 -8.05 15.40
C ASN A 309 -2.60 -7.31 14.06
N ILE A 310 -3.05 -6.07 14.08
CA ILE A 310 -3.15 -5.15 12.93
C ILE A 310 -2.73 -3.76 13.39
N SER A 311 -1.94 -3.08 12.57
CA SER A 311 -1.56 -1.68 12.80
C SER A 311 -1.69 -0.87 11.52
N PRO A 312 -2.15 0.39 11.59
CA PRO A 312 -2.10 1.31 10.44
C PRO A 312 -0.69 1.49 9.88
N ASP A 313 0.33 1.32 10.72
CA ASP A 313 1.74 1.44 10.36
C ASP A 313 2.34 0.14 9.79
N SER A 314 1.53 -0.91 9.63
CA SER A 314 1.96 -2.21 9.09
C SER A 314 2.53 -2.12 7.66
N ILE A 315 2.22 -1.08 6.91
CA ILE A 315 2.81 -0.79 5.60
C ILE A 315 4.31 -0.50 5.66
N TYR A 316 4.83 -0.11 6.83
CA TYR A 316 6.26 0.17 7.06
C TYR A 316 7.03 -1.02 7.63
N THR A 317 6.38 -2.15 7.82
CA THR A 317 6.97 -3.36 8.44
C THR A 317 8.28 -3.80 7.75
N GLY A 318 8.32 -3.76 6.41
CA GLY A 318 9.53 -4.07 5.66
C GLY A 318 10.68 -3.09 5.92
N ALA A 319 10.39 -1.79 6.00
CA ALA A 319 11.38 -0.76 6.29
C ALA A 319 11.91 -0.88 7.73
N LEU A 320 11.03 -1.15 8.70
CA LEU A 320 11.40 -1.40 10.08
C LEU A 320 12.35 -2.60 10.20
N GLY A 321 12.02 -3.71 9.55
CA GLY A 321 12.87 -4.88 9.52
C GLY A 321 14.23 -4.63 8.87
N ALA A 322 14.27 -3.85 7.78
CA ALA A 322 15.52 -3.44 7.14
C ALA A 322 16.39 -2.60 8.08
N ALA A 323 15.79 -1.63 8.79
CA ALA A 323 16.49 -0.82 9.78
C ALA A 323 17.05 -1.66 10.94
N LEU A 324 16.29 -2.68 11.39
CA LEU A 324 16.76 -3.61 12.41
C LEU A 324 17.92 -4.49 11.93
N PHE A 325 17.93 -4.89 10.66
CA PHE A 325 19.10 -5.55 10.07
C PHE A 325 20.32 -4.64 10.03
N ALA A 326 20.17 -3.38 9.60
CA ALA A 326 21.24 -2.39 9.62
C ALA A 326 21.81 -2.21 11.04
N ARG A 327 20.94 -2.08 12.04
CA ARG A 327 21.35 -1.98 13.43
C ARG A 327 22.13 -3.22 13.91
N ARG A 328 21.63 -4.44 13.59
CA ARG A 328 22.30 -5.69 13.95
C ARG A 328 23.70 -5.81 13.34
N GLU A 329 23.90 -5.30 12.12
CA GLU A 329 25.21 -5.24 11.48
C GLU A 329 26.21 -4.37 12.25
N VAL A 330 25.79 -3.18 12.65
CA VAL A 330 26.61 -2.26 13.46
C VAL A 330 26.95 -2.86 14.81
N GLU A 331 25.97 -3.52 15.46
CA GLU A 331 26.14 -4.17 16.75
C GLU A 331 26.91 -5.50 16.71
N GLY A 332 27.32 -5.95 15.49
CA GLY A 332 28.03 -7.23 15.32
C GLY A 332 27.16 -8.48 15.60
N ARG A 333 25.84 -8.33 15.57
CA ARG A 333 24.84 -9.38 15.88
C ARG A 333 24.24 -10.02 14.63
N VAL A 334 24.96 -10.07 13.52
CA VAL A 334 24.49 -10.75 12.30
C VAL A 334 24.65 -12.24 12.49
N PRO A 335 23.58 -13.07 12.44
CA PRO A 335 23.75 -14.51 12.38
C PRO A 335 24.48 -14.88 11.09
N VAL A 336 25.60 -15.59 11.20
CA VAL A 336 26.32 -16.16 10.05
C VAL A 336 25.41 -17.21 9.42
N GLY A 337 24.79 -16.92 8.27
CA GLY A 337 23.99 -17.91 7.54
C GLY A 337 22.89 -17.40 6.60
N ALA A 338 22.66 -16.09 6.48
CA ALA A 338 21.58 -15.56 5.62
C ALA A 338 22.03 -15.27 4.17
N GLY A 339 23.02 -15.97 3.66
CA GLY A 339 23.44 -15.98 2.25
C GLY A 339 22.79 -17.13 1.50
N GLY A 340 21.48 -17.16 1.43
CA GLY A 340 20.72 -18.08 0.57
C GLY A 340 20.53 -17.47 -0.81
N GLN A 341 21.07 -18.14 -1.81
CA GLN A 341 20.95 -17.84 -3.23
C GLN A 341 19.50 -17.86 -3.75
N PRO A 342 19.27 -17.32 -4.98
CA PRO A 342 18.01 -16.88 -5.54
C PRO A 342 16.96 -17.96 -5.72
#